data_941a053aaf2e0988afc523860ef95191
#
_entry.id   941a053aaf2e0988afc523860ef95191
#
_cell.length_a   1.000
_cell.length_b   1.000
_cell.length_c   1.000
_cell.angle_alpha   90.00
_cell.angle_beta   90.00
_cell.angle_gamma   90.00
#
_symmetry.space_group_name_H-M   'P 1'
#
loop_
_entity.id
_entity.type
_entity.pdbx_description
1 polymer ?
#
loop_
_entity_poly.entity_id
_entity_poly.type
_entity_poly.pdbx_seq_one_letter_code
_entity_poly.pdbx_strand_id
1 'polypeptide(L)'
;MKTIKFTLVFLAGILIFNACQKDSIVTSSSDPSTATVEKPAVQKMSDLKIKSSFDWRTTKTYQFTFTGNIKDYVSIVSEDGSVYHKALLNAQSAYKITLTLPTYETKVHFEYNNTDIEYPLSSNTVNYTFK
;
A
#
# COMPACT_ATOMS: atom_id res chain seq x y z
N MET A 1 30.88 -34.71 -24.21
CA MET A 1 30.69 -34.88 -22.76
C MET A 1 31.62 -33.92 -22.03
N LYS A 2 31.08 -32.78 -21.53
CA LYS A 2 31.87 -31.83 -20.73
C LYS A 2 31.19 -31.75 -19.35
N THR A 3 31.89 -32.33 -18.37
CA THR A 3 31.50 -32.33 -16.95
C THR A 3 31.78 -30.97 -16.36
N ILE A 4 30.74 -30.23 -15.97
CA ILE A 4 30.83 -28.99 -15.21
C ILE A 4 30.99 -29.36 -13.73
N LYS A 5 32.17 -29.09 -13.18
CA LYS A 5 32.47 -29.24 -11.76
C LYS A 5 31.83 -28.05 -11.00
N PHE A 6 30.79 -28.33 -10.23
CA PHE A 6 30.19 -27.38 -9.29
C PHE A 6 31.11 -27.23 -8.08
N THR A 7 31.80 -26.13 -7.97
CA THR A 7 32.60 -25.79 -6.79
C THR A 7 31.65 -25.13 -5.79
N LEU A 8 31.34 -25.86 -4.73
CA LEU A 8 30.51 -25.41 -3.60
C LEU A 8 31.37 -24.47 -2.74
N VAL A 9 31.15 -23.17 -2.86
CA VAL A 9 31.76 -22.19 -1.96
C VAL A 9 30.79 -21.96 -0.79
N PHE A 10 31.12 -22.56 0.35
CA PHE A 10 30.46 -22.36 1.64
C PHE A 10 30.96 -21.03 2.21
N LEU A 11 30.23 -19.95 2.06
CA LEU A 11 30.53 -18.68 2.71
C LEU A 11 29.69 -18.59 3.99
N ALA A 12 30.38 -18.77 5.13
CA ALA A 12 29.82 -18.61 6.45
C ALA A 12 29.41 -17.15 6.67
N GLY A 13 28.09 -16.86 6.62
CA GLY A 13 27.53 -15.55 6.92
C GLY A 13 27.46 -15.33 8.44
N ILE A 14 28.24 -14.38 8.90
CA ILE A 14 28.26 -13.90 10.30
C ILE A 14 26.93 -13.15 10.56
N LEU A 15 26.11 -13.70 11.44
CA LEU A 15 24.92 -13.04 11.97
C LEU A 15 25.35 -11.92 12.92
N ILE A 16 25.28 -10.69 12.47
CA ILE A 16 25.45 -9.50 13.33
C ILE A 16 24.07 -9.18 13.91
N PHE A 17 23.83 -9.62 15.13
CA PHE A 17 22.71 -9.15 15.94
C PHE A 17 22.99 -7.70 16.37
N ASN A 18 22.41 -6.71 15.71
CA ASN A 18 22.35 -5.37 16.26
C ASN A 18 21.35 -5.35 17.42
N ALA A 19 21.86 -5.48 18.63
CA ALA A 19 21.10 -5.24 19.83
C ALA A 19 20.70 -3.75 19.89
N CYS A 20 19.43 -3.49 20.07
CA CYS A 20 18.87 -2.16 20.28
C CYS A 20 19.44 -1.62 21.59
N GLN A 21 20.41 -0.72 21.51
CA GLN A 21 20.99 -0.02 22.66
C GLN A 21 20.01 1.08 23.08
N LYS A 22 19.47 0.89 24.28
CA LYS A 22 18.64 1.89 24.96
C LYS A 22 19.58 3.01 25.42
N ASP A 23 19.55 4.15 24.72
CA ASP A 23 20.34 5.31 25.07
C ASP A 23 19.98 5.83 26.46
N SER A 24 20.93 5.68 27.37
CA SER A 24 20.89 6.31 28.67
C SER A 24 21.16 7.80 28.50
N ILE A 25 20.22 8.61 28.98
CA ILE A 25 20.31 10.06 29.04
C ILE A 25 21.53 10.45 29.90
N VAL A 26 22.58 10.94 29.25
CA VAL A 26 23.70 11.61 29.93
C VAL A 26 23.25 13.01 30.33
N THR A 27 23.08 13.22 31.62
CA THR A 27 22.85 14.53 32.18
C THR A 27 24.16 15.32 32.14
N SER A 28 24.32 16.23 31.21
CA SER A 28 25.34 17.30 31.27
C SER A 28 24.69 18.56 31.78
N SER A 29 25.04 18.91 32.99
CA SER A 29 24.75 20.21 33.63
C SER A 29 25.66 21.27 33.03
N SER A 30 25.10 22.31 32.40
CA SER A 30 25.68 23.65 32.30
C SER A 30 24.59 24.67 32.10
N ASP A 31 24.42 25.44 33.02
CA ASP A 31 23.91 26.72 33.51
C ASP A 31 23.17 27.69 32.58
N PRO A 32 22.46 28.73 33.11
CA PRO A 32 21.04 28.94 32.75
C PRO A 32 20.91 30.12 31.80
N SER A 33 20.22 29.88 30.71
CA SER A 33 19.57 30.95 29.95
C SER A 33 18.06 30.66 29.95
N THR A 34 17.36 31.58 30.62
CA THR A 34 15.92 31.56 30.84
C THR A 34 15.15 31.66 29.51
N ALA A 35 14.98 30.54 28.85
CA ALA A 35 13.92 30.38 27.87
C ALA A 35 12.82 29.53 28.56
N THR A 36 11.70 30.16 28.85
CA THR A 36 10.49 29.48 29.31
C THR A 36 10.03 28.56 28.19
N VAL A 37 10.53 27.33 28.21
CA VAL A 37 9.98 26.23 27.40
C VAL A 37 8.63 25.91 28.03
N GLU A 38 7.56 26.40 27.43
CA GLU A 38 6.22 25.93 27.74
C GLU A 38 6.24 24.41 27.53
N LYS A 39 6.19 23.68 28.65
CA LYS A 39 6.02 22.23 28.67
C LYS A 39 4.73 21.93 27.89
N PRO A 40 4.79 21.19 26.78
CA PRO A 40 3.58 20.86 26.05
C PRO A 40 2.59 20.21 27.01
N ALA A 41 1.41 20.84 27.13
CA ALA A 41 0.35 20.33 27.99
C ALA A 41 0.08 18.87 27.57
N VAL A 42 0.23 17.94 28.52
CA VAL A 42 -0.11 16.52 28.28
C VAL A 42 -1.61 16.47 28.04
N GLN A 43 -2.00 16.44 26.75
CA GLN A 43 -3.40 16.28 26.37
C GLN A 43 -3.83 14.88 26.82
N LYS A 44 -4.81 14.83 27.72
CA LYS A 44 -5.42 13.57 28.11
C LYS A 44 -6.25 13.05 26.95
N MET A 45 -6.29 11.74 26.75
CA MET A 45 -7.14 11.07 25.73
C MET A 45 -8.62 11.49 25.86
N SER A 46 -9.09 11.85 27.06
CA SER A 46 -10.45 12.37 27.34
C SER A 46 -10.73 13.72 26.68
N ASP A 47 -9.70 14.48 26.29
CA ASP A 47 -9.84 15.82 25.70
C ASP A 47 -9.96 15.78 24.17
N LEU A 48 -9.80 14.60 23.58
CA LEU A 48 -9.98 14.33 22.15
C LEU A 48 -11.48 14.45 21.77
N LYS A 49 -11.86 15.58 21.21
CA LYS A 49 -13.18 15.79 20.60
C LYS A 49 -13.16 15.27 19.18
N ILE A 50 -13.62 14.03 18.99
CA ILE A 50 -13.82 13.46 17.66
C ILE A 50 -15.13 14.00 17.11
N LYS A 51 -15.10 14.55 15.88
CA LYS A 51 -16.34 15.00 15.21
C LYS A 51 -17.24 13.79 15.01
N SER A 52 -18.54 13.95 15.28
CA SER A 52 -19.55 12.89 15.07
C SER A 52 -19.65 12.42 13.61
N SER A 53 -19.18 13.23 12.67
CA SER A 53 -19.09 12.91 11.25
C SER A 53 -17.80 12.18 10.85
N PHE A 54 -16.91 11.82 11.81
CA PHE A 54 -15.69 11.11 11.50
C PHE A 54 -16.00 9.67 11.10
N ASP A 55 -15.67 9.30 9.87
CA ASP A 55 -15.86 7.95 9.37
C ASP A 55 -14.63 7.09 9.71
N TRP A 56 -14.81 6.10 10.57
CA TRP A 56 -13.79 5.14 10.98
C TRP A 56 -13.56 4.03 9.96
N ARG A 57 -14.32 4.02 8.86
CA ARG A 57 -14.14 3.01 7.83
C ARG A 57 -12.81 3.17 7.14
N THR A 58 -12.00 2.15 7.23
CA THR A 58 -10.68 2.08 6.58
C THR A 58 -10.73 1.46 5.18
N THR A 59 -11.90 0.93 4.81
CA THR A 59 -12.12 0.26 3.53
C THR A 59 -13.42 0.69 2.87
N LYS A 60 -13.48 0.57 1.55
CA LYS A 60 -14.65 0.87 0.72
C LYS A 60 -14.82 -0.21 -0.35
N THR A 61 -16.07 -0.61 -0.59
CA THR A 61 -16.39 -1.66 -1.57
C THR A 61 -16.73 -1.05 -2.92
N TYR A 62 -16.15 -1.60 -3.98
CA TYR A 62 -16.35 -1.21 -5.37
C TYR A 62 -16.80 -2.39 -6.21
N GLN A 63 -17.66 -2.13 -7.18
CA GLN A 63 -18.07 -3.09 -8.20
C GLN A 63 -17.43 -2.70 -9.53
N PHE A 64 -16.61 -3.59 -10.07
CA PHE A 64 -15.96 -3.39 -11.37
C PHE A 64 -16.64 -4.27 -12.42
N THR A 65 -16.85 -3.71 -13.60
CA THR A 65 -17.28 -4.43 -14.80
C THR A 65 -16.31 -4.10 -15.93
N PHE A 66 -15.61 -5.11 -16.42
CA PHE A 66 -14.67 -4.97 -17.52
C PHE A 66 -15.17 -5.69 -18.78
N THR A 67 -14.97 -5.08 -19.92
CA THR A 67 -15.16 -5.69 -21.24
C THR A 67 -13.91 -5.45 -22.07
N GLY A 68 -13.37 -6.49 -22.68
CA GLY A 68 -12.18 -6.41 -23.53
C GLY A 68 -12.47 -6.85 -24.96
N ASN A 69 -11.64 -6.41 -25.90
CA ASN A 69 -11.72 -6.78 -27.31
C ASN A 69 -10.99 -8.09 -27.64
N ILE A 70 -10.05 -8.52 -26.82
CA ILE A 70 -9.29 -9.76 -26.98
C ILE A 70 -9.35 -10.59 -25.69
N LYS A 71 -8.89 -11.83 -25.75
CA LYS A 71 -8.73 -12.69 -24.57
C LYS A 71 -7.36 -12.41 -23.94
N ASP A 72 -7.33 -11.74 -22.79
CA ASP A 72 -6.10 -11.42 -22.06
C ASP A 72 -6.39 -11.23 -20.58
N TYR A 73 -5.32 -11.12 -19.78
CA TYR A 73 -5.44 -10.83 -18.37
C TYR A 73 -5.73 -9.35 -18.13
N VAL A 74 -6.68 -9.08 -17.23
CA VAL A 74 -6.88 -7.76 -16.64
C VAL A 74 -6.38 -7.77 -15.20
N SER A 75 -5.60 -6.76 -14.80
CA SER A 75 -5.18 -6.55 -13.43
C SER A 75 -5.75 -5.22 -12.92
N ILE A 76 -6.11 -5.18 -11.63
CA ILE A 76 -6.38 -3.96 -10.89
C ILE A 76 -5.22 -3.77 -9.93
N VAL A 77 -4.50 -2.68 -10.10
CA VAL A 77 -3.23 -2.42 -9.41
C VAL A 77 -3.34 -1.08 -8.66
N SER A 78 -2.76 -1.01 -7.47
CA SER A 78 -2.66 0.24 -6.72
C SER A 78 -1.57 1.15 -7.30
N GLU A 79 -1.48 2.39 -6.81
CA GLU A 79 -0.45 3.35 -7.20
C GLU A 79 0.97 2.89 -6.81
N ASP A 80 1.09 2.08 -5.75
CA ASP A 80 2.38 1.51 -5.31
C ASP A 80 2.79 0.23 -6.05
N GLY A 81 1.98 -0.24 -7.02
CA GLY A 81 2.23 -1.46 -7.78
C GLY A 81 1.67 -2.74 -7.15
N SER A 82 0.97 -2.66 -6.02
CA SER A 82 0.33 -3.82 -5.41
C SER A 82 -0.89 -4.28 -6.23
N VAL A 83 -0.95 -5.58 -6.56
CA VAL A 83 -2.04 -6.13 -7.35
C VAL A 83 -3.21 -6.51 -6.43
N TYR A 84 -4.33 -5.80 -6.56
CA TYR A 84 -5.57 -6.10 -5.85
C TYR A 84 -6.32 -7.27 -6.47
N HIS A 85 -6.31 -7.38 -7.79
CA HIS A 85 -7.00 -8.45 -8.51
C HIS A 85 -6.39 -8.69 -9.87
N LYS A 86 -6.41 -9.96 -10.31
CA LYS A 86 -6.02 -10.37 -11.65
C LYS A 86 -6.95 -11.47 -12.14
N ALA A 87 -7.50 -11.31 -13.35
CA ALA A 87 -8.41 -12.28 -13.95
C ALA A 87 -8.22 -12.36 -15.46
N LEU A 88 -8.60 -13.51 -16.04
CA LEU A 88 -8.65 -13.67 -17.49
C LEU A 88 -9.95 -13.10 -18.04
N LEU A 89 -9.85 -12.10 -18.89
CA LEU A 89 -10.96 -11.50 -19.61
C LEU A 89 -11.17 -12.23 -20.94
N ASN A 90 -12.38 -12.69 -21.21
CA ASN A 90 -12.72 -13.23 -22.53
C ASN A 90 -13.16 -12.10 -23.45
N ALA A 91 -12.78 -12.19 -24.72
CA ALA A 91 -13.16 -11.20 -25.72
C ALA A 91 -14.67 -10.96 -25.74
N GLN A 92 -15.09 -9.70 -25.75
CA GLN A 92 -16.49 -9.25 -25.83
C GLN A 92 -17.41 -9.76 -24.72
N SER A 93 -16.83 -10.33 -23.65
CA SER A 93 -17.59 -10.81 -22.48
C SER A 93 -17.37 -9.88 -21.31
N ALA A 94 -18.46 -9.50 -20.62
CA ALA A 94 -18.37 -8.69 -19.42
C ALA A 94 -17.91 -9.54 -18.24
N TYR A 95 -16.83 -9.12 -17.58
CA TYR A 95 -16.34 -9.68 -16.34
C TYR A 95 -16.71 -8.75 -15.18
N LYS A 96 -17.37 -9.29 -14.17
CA LYS A 96 -17.81 -8.52 -13.00
C LYS A 96 -17.12 -9.03 -11.73
N ILE A 97 -16.66 -8.09 -10.91
CA ILE A 97 -16.04 -8.38 -9.61
C ILE A 97 -16.39 -7.30 -8.59
N THR A 98 -16.50 -7.71 -7.34
CA THR A 98 -16.62 -6.80 -6.19
C THR A 98 -15.36 -6.89 -5.38
N LEU A 99 -14.68 -5.74 -5.16
CA LEU A 99 -13.47 -5.63 -4.35
C LEU A 99 -13.67 -4.64 -3.22
N THR A 100 -13.05 -4.93 -2.10
CA THR A 100 -12.95 -4.00 -0.97
C THR A 100 -11.53 -3.44 -0.95
N LEU A 101 -11.41 -2.15 -1.20
CA LEU A 101 -10.14 -1.42 -1.26
C LEU A 101 -9.98 -0.52 -0.05
N PRO A 102 -8.75 -0.15 0.34
CA PRO A 102 -8.50 0.85 1.36
C PRO A 102 -9.13 2.20 0.99
N THR A 103 -9.61 2.96 1.98
CA THR A 103 -10.26 4.27 1.74
C THR A 103 -9.30 5.34 1.26
N TYR A 104 -8.00 5.16 1.46
CA TYR A 104 -6.97 6.08 0.95
C TYR A 104 -6.73 5.94 -0.56
N GLU A 105 -7.17 4.82 -1.16
CA GLU A 105 -7.08 4.64 -2.60
C GLU A 105 -8.09 5.55 -3.31
N THR A 106 -7.59 6.56 -3.98
CA THR A 106 -8.40 7.51 -4.77
C THR A 106 -8.42 7.17 -6.25
N LYS A 107 -7.47 6.35 -6.70
CA LYS A 107 -7.32 5.88 -8.07
C LYS A 107 -6.70 4.49 -8.08
N VAL A 108 -6.87 3.78 -9.17
CA VAL A 108 -6.24 2.47 -9.44
C VAL A 108 -5.76 2.43 -10.88
N HIS A 109 -4.89 1.50 -11.18
CA HIS A 109 -4.41 1.21 -12.52
C HIS A 109 -5.09 -0.04 -13.06
N PHE A 110 -5.56 0.00 -14.30
CA PHE A 110 -6.04 -1.16 -15.04
C PHE A 110 -5.00 -1.55 -16.08
N GLU A 111 -4.37 -2.69 -15.85
CA GLU A 111 -3.43 -3.28 -16.80
C GLU A 111 -4.16 -4.31 -17.68
N TYR A 112 -4.10 -4.15 -18.98
CA TYR A 112 -4.69 -5.06 -19.95
C TYR A 112 -3.98 -4.92 -21.30
N ASN A 113 -3.59 -6.04 -21.92
CA ASN A 113 -2.93 -6.06 -23.24
C ASN A 113 -1.77 -5.05 -23.36
N ASN A 114 -0.83 -5.10 -22.41
CA ASN A 114 0.33 -4.18 -22.32
C ASN A 114 -0.04 -2.67 -22.22
N THR A 115 -1.27 -2.37 -21.89
CA THR A 115 -1.74 -1.00 -21.66
C THR A 115 -2.00 -0.82 -20.16
N ASP A 116 -1.50 0.28 -19.60
CA ASP A 116 -1.77 0.73 -18.25
C ASP A 116 -2.66 1.97 -18.31
N ILE A 117 -3.75 1.96 -17.55
CA ILE A 117 -4.77 3.02 -17.54
C ILE A 117 -5.03 3.43 -16.11
N GLU A 118 -4.68 4.67 -15.76
CA GLU A 118 -5.04 5.27 -14.49
C GLU A 118 -6.55 5.57 -14.46
N TYR A 119 -7.26 5.10 -13.44
CA TYR A 119 -8.69 5.27 -13.27
C TYR A 119 -9.04 5.83 -11.89
N PRO A 120 -9.72 7.01 -11.80
CA PRO A 120 -10.12 7.60 -10.52
C PRO A 120 -11.34 6.86 -9.92
N LEU A 121 -11.27 6.56 -8.62
CA LEU A 121 -12.33 5.87 -7.87
C LEU A 121 -13.39 6.85 -7.36
N SER A 122 -14.00 7.62 -8.23
CA SER A 122 -15.03 8.63 -7.91
C SER A 122 -16.41 8.02 -7.62
N SER A 123 -16.66 6.78 -8.06
CA SER A 123 -17.92 6.04 -7.87
C SER A 123 -17.64 4.62 -7.37
N ASN A 124 -18.59 4.06 -6.61
CA ASN A 124 -18.51 2.66 -6.17
C ASN A 124 -18.80 1.65 -7.29
N THR A 125 -19.31 2.12 -8.44
CA THR A 125 -19.56 1.29 -9.62
C THR A 125 -18.68 1.79 -10.75
N VAL A 126 -17.82 0.92 -11.26
CA VAL A 126 -16.86 1.20 -12.32
C VAL A 126 -17.15 0.29 -13.49
N ASN A 127 -17.46 0.89 -14.64
CA ASN A 127 -17.64 0.17 -15.90
C ASN A 127 -16.56 0.64 -16.87
N TYR A 128 -15.73 -0.28 -17.34
CA TYR A 128 -14.65 0.05 -18.28
C TYR A 128 -14.60 -0.92 -19.45
N THR A 129 -14.45 -0.37 -20.67
CA THR A 129 -14.32 -1.15 -21.90
C THR A 129 -12.97 -0.84 -22.52
N PHE A 130 -12.13 -1.88 -22.61
CA PHE A 130 -10.85 -1.83 -23.30
C PHE A 130 -11.06 -1.90 -24.82
N LYS A 131 -10.32 -1.07 -25.55
CA LYS A 131 -10.38 -0.98 -27.01
C LYS A 131 -9.24 -1.72 -27.66
#